data_e1782d0609a0f17f1c4554e6bf3bceb3
#
_entry.id   e1782d0609a0f17f1c4554e6bf3bceb3
#
_cell.length_a   1.000
_cell.length_b   1.000
_cell.length_c   1.000
_cell.angle_alpha   90.00
_cell.angle_beta   90.00
_cell.angle_gamma   90.00
#
_symmetry.space_group_name_H-M   'P 1'
#
loop_
_entity.id
_entity.type
_entity.pdbx_description
1 polymer ?
#
loop_
_entity_poly.entity_id
_entity_poly.type
_entity_poly.pdbx_seq_one_letter_code
_entity_poly.pdbx_strand_id
1 'polypeptide(L)'
;MSRILYEGENQITNAYRKNVHEAVDVVKKWYQQDAVIAHSDGTVIMVQTGQKHNPGSTGNASYGNFVKIKHGDGYYTLYAHLKDVYVKKGDVVKEGAQIGYMGDTGNAYGVHLHFEVRNTYDVRIDPEPYLDADLPNEVRNILYQAYDNVKKYWLPNVAVASGEYAGNFGNPIGGIYADQYQMRVHDMKKGYWLPWVENRNDYAGNLGNDIDGVQIENATYRVHLKNGTWLPWVSKVDDTNQGYAGIYGRAIDAIEIK
;
A
#
# COMPACT_ATOMS: atom_id res chain seq x y z
N MET A 1 -17.16 -20.65 0.75
CA MET A 1 -16.32 -21.38 -0.26
C MET A 1 -14.94 -20.78 -0.20
N SER A 2 -13.88 -21.57 -0.25
CA SER A 2 -12.52 -21.01 -0.25
C SER A 2 -12.31 -20.07 -1.44
N ARG A 3 -11.64 -18.95 -1.21
CA ARG A 3 -11.28 -17.97 -2.25
C ARG A 3 -9.84 -18.12 -2.75
N ILE A 4 -9.11 -19.08 -2.24
CA ILE A 4 -7.69 -19.29 -2.59
C ILE A 4 -7.39 -20.69 -3.11
N LEU A 5 -8.25 -21.69 -2.82
CA LEU A 5 -8.18 -23.04 -3.33
C LEU A 5 -9.47 -23.39 -4.08
N TYR A 6 -9.36 -24.12 -5.16
CA TYR A 6 -10.46 -24.37 -6.11
C TYR A 6 -11.64 -25.16 -5.51
N GLU A 7 -11.36 -26.15 -4.68
CA GLU A 7 -12.39 -27.02 -4.09
C GLU A 7 -12.13 -27.34 -2.63
N GLY A 8 -13.20 -27.44 -1.85
CA GLY A 8 -13.18 -27.99 -0.50
C GLY A 8 -12.94 -26.96 0.60
N GLU A 9 -12.79 -27.47 1.81
CA GLU A 9 -12.53 -26.69 3.00
C GLU A 9 -11.02 -26.47 3.17
N ASN A 10 -10.63 -25.23 3.47
CA ASN A 10 -9.27 -24.90 3.87
C ASN A 10 -9.01 -25.44 5.28
N GLN A 11 -7.86 -26.08 5.46
CA GLN A 11 -7.35 -26.41 6.77
C GLN A 11 -6.10 -25.57 7.02
N ILE A 12 -6.16 -24.67 7.99
CA ILE A 12 -5.00 -23.89 8.42
C ILE A 12 -4.09 -24.83 9.20
N THR A 13 -2.84 -24.96 8.73
CA THR A 13 -1.79 -25.74 9.41
C THR A 13 -0.83 -24.87 10.19
N ASN A 14 -0.71 -23.58 9.81
CA ASN A 14 0.10 -22.60 10.50
C ASN A 14 -0.60 -21.24 10.42
N ALA A 15 -1.11 -20.77 11.56
CA ALA A 15 -1.88 -19.55 11.67
C ALA A 15 -0.99 -18.30 11.60
N TYR A 16 -1.62 -17.17 11.32
CA TYR A 16 -0.95 -15.87 11.37
C TYR A 16 -0.42 -15.56 12.78
N ARG A 17 0.83 -15.10 12.83
CA ARG A 17 1.48 -14.61 14.07
C ARG A 17 2.38 -13.42 13.74
N LYS A 18 1.97 -12.25 14.15
CA LYS A 18 2.72 -11.01 13.89
C LYS A 18 4.20 -11.15 14.31
N ASN A 19 5.10 -10.71 13.43
CA ASN A 19 6.56 -10.78 13.57
C ASN A 19 7.16 -12.20 13.68
N VAL A 20 6.37 -13.26 13.44
CA VAL A 20 6.82 -14.66 13.48
C VAL A 20 6.48 -15.37 12.18
N HIS A 21 5.20 -15.42 11.84
CA HIS A 21 4.65 -15.99 10.61
C HIS A 21 3.52 -15.08 10.13
N GLU A 22 3.85 -14.09 9.32
CA GLU A 22 2.92 -13.06 8.86
C GLU A 22 2.18 -13.52 7.59
N ALA A 23 1.63 -14.71 7.66
CA ALA A 23 0.91 -15.43 6.62
C ALA A 23 0.01 -16.49 7.26
N VAL A 24 -0.75 -17.19 6.45
CA VAL A 24 -1.33 -18.49 6.82
C VAL A 24 -0.80 -19.57 5.88
N ASP A 25 -0.51 -20.73 6.44
CA ASP A 25 -0.25 -21.92 5.65
C ASP A 25 -1.53 -22.78 5.62
N VAL A 26 -1.99 -23.05 4.43
CA VAL A 26 -3.27 -23.71 4.18
C VAL A 26 -3.05 -24.99 3.38
N VAL A 27 -3.70 -26.05 3.79
CA VAL A 27 -3.74 -27.31 3.05
C VAL A 27 -5.18 -27.67 2.71
N LYS A 28 -5.34 -28.48 1.69
CA LYS A 28 -6.58 -29.21 1.46
C LYS A 28 -6.68 -30.38 2.43
N LYS A 29 -7.88 -30.72 2.86
CA LYS A 29 -8.14 -31.94 3.63
C LYS A 29 -7.45 -33.12 2.94
N TRP A 30 -6.66 -33.87 3.71
CA TRP A 30 -5.84 -35.00 3.24
C TRP A 30 -4.54 -34.64 2.49
N TYR A 31 -4.04 -33.38 2.61
CA TYR A 31 -2.74 -32.93 2.05
C TYR A 31 -2.61 -33.17 0.53
N GLN A 32 -3.71 -33.14 -0.21
CA GLN A 32 -3.68 -33.23 -1.66
C GLN A 32 -3.25 -31.94 -2.31
N GLN A 33 -2.54 -32.04 -3.43
CA GLN A 33 -2.29 -30.87 -4.28
C GLN A 33 -3.62 -30.36 -4.81
N ASP A 34 -3.83 -29.04 -4.76
CA ASP A 34 -5.02 -28.40 -5.28
C ASP A 34 -4.68 -27.22 -6.19
N ALA A 35 -5.62 -26.88 -7.05
CA ALA A 35 -5.54 -25.66 -7.85
C ALA A 35 -5.62 -24.45 -6.94
N VAL A 36 -4.65 -23.55 -7.11
CA VAL A 36 -4.62 -22.25 -6.45
C VAL A 36 -5.29 -21.25 -7.35
N ILE A 37 -6.26 -20.51 -6.80
CA ILE A 37 -7.08 -19.55 -7.54
C ILE A 37 -6.83 -18.12 -7.03
N ALA A 38 -7.04 -17.15 -7.90
CA ALA A 38 -6.95 -15.73 -7.53
C ALA A 38 -8.10 -15.37 -6.56
N HIS A 39 -7.77 -14.79 -5.43
CA HIS A 39 -8.70 -14.38 -4.39
C HIS A 39 -9.74 -13.36 -4.87
N SER A 40 -9.30 -12.41 -5.69
CA SER A 40 -10.10 -11.31 -6.22
C SER A 40 -9.56 -10.89 -7.58
N ASP A 41 -10.33 -10.06 -8.30
CA ASP A 41 -9.87 -9.44 -9.54
C ASP A 41 -8.57 -8.66 -9.31
N GLY A 42 -7.62 -8.74 -10.24
CA GLY A 42 -6.36 -8.01 -10.08
C GLY A 42 -5.37 -8.18 -11.22
N THR A 43 -4.22 -7.56 -11.06
CA THR A 43 -3.10 -7.65 -12.00
C THR A 43 -1.92 -8.35 -11.34
N VAL A 44 -1.37 -9.33 -12.01
CA VAL A 44 -0.15 -10.03 -11.56
C VAL A 44 1.05 -9.08 -11.67
N ILE A 45 1.64 -8.73 -10.52
CA ILE A 45 2.75 -7.78 -10.47
C ILE A 45 4.11 -8.45 -10.31
N MET A 46 4.14 -9.68 -9.77
CA MET A 46 5.37 -10.43 -9.58
C MET A 46 5.11 -11.93 -9.73
N VAL A 47 6.03 -12.61 -10.38
CA VAL A 47 6.04 -14.07 -10.53
C VAL A 47 7.47 -14.55 -10.37
N GLN A 48 7.65 -15.64 -9.63
CA GLN A 48 8.89 -16.41 -9.55
C GLN A 48 8.58 -17.86 -9.89
N THR A 49 9.38 -18.45 -10.77
CA THR A 49 9.25 -19.86 -11.20
C THR A 49 10.61 -20.55 -11.24
N GLY A 50 10.60 -21.86 -11.47
CA GLY A 50 11.84 -22.66 -11.61
C GLY A 50 12.52 -22.98 -10.28
N GLN A 51 11.89 -22.65 -9.16
CA GLN A 51 12.41 -22.97 -7.85
C GLN A 51 12.12 -24.44 -7.50
N LYS A 52 13.03 -25.05 -6.75
CA LYS A 52 12.89 -26.40 -6.21
C LYS A 52 12.62 -26.35 -4.72
N HIS A 53 12.22 -27.47 -4.15
CA HIS A 53 12.21 -27.67 -2.70
C HIS A 53 13.61 -27.37 -2.13
N ASN A 54 13.70 -26.43 -1.18
CA ASN A 54 14.97 -25.97 -0.62
C ASN A 54 14.78 -25.50 0.84
N PRO A 55 14.61 -26.43 1.78
CA PRO A 55 14.46 -26.11 3.19
C PRO A 55 15.65 -25.32 3.73
N GLY A 56 15.36 -24.29 4.54
CA GLY A 56 16.36 -23.37 5.09
C GLY A 56 16.74 -22.22 4.18
N SER A 57 16.19 -22.12 2.96
CA SER A 57 16.38 -20.94 2.11
C SER A 57 15.73 -19.69 2.74
N THR A 58 16.27 -18.51 2.42
CA THR A 58 15.85 -17.21 2.96
C THR A 58 15.52 -16.20 1.85
N GLY A 59 14.91 -15.07 2.22
CA GLY A 59 14.50 -14.04 1.29
C GLY A 59 13.48 -14.57 0.27
N ASN A 60 13.53 -14.07 -0.97
CA ASN A 60 12.58 -14.51 -2.01
C ASN A 60 12.72 -16.00 -2.37
N ALA A 61 13.88 -16.60 -2.15
CA ALA A 61 14.07 -18.05 -2.38
C ALA A 61 13.25 -18.89 -1.40
N SER A 62 12.94 -18.37 -0.20
CA SER A 62 12.10 -19.09 0.76
C SER A 62 10.67 -19.29 0.27
N TYR A 63 10.13 -18.37 -0.52
CA TYR A 63 8.79 -18.50 -1.11
C TYR A 63 8.71 -19.60 -2.20
N GLY A 64 9.85 -20.04 -2.74
CA GLY A 64 9.85 -20.95 -3.89
C GLY A 64 9.22 -20.30 -5.13
N ASN A 65 8.40 -21.05 -5.85
CA ASN A 65 7.57 -20.46 -6.90
C ASN A 65 6.41 -19.68 -6.26
N PHE A 66 6.22 -18.46 -6.71
CA PHE A 66 5.13 -17.63 -6.17
C PHE A 66 4.52 -16.69 -7.20
N VAL A 67 3.30 -16.27 -6.92
CA VAL A 67 2.56 -15.24 -7.63
C VAL A 67 2.16 -14.16 -6.65
N LYS A 68 2.32 -12.89 -7.03
CA LYS A 68 1.81 -11.74 -6.29
C LYS A 68 0.88 -10.94 -7.18
N ILE A 69 -0.32 -10.67 -6.67
CA ILE A 69 -1.40 -9.97 -7.38
C ILE A 69 -1.68 -8.65 -6.66
N LYS A 70 -1.81 -7.57 -7.44
CA LYS A 70 -2.34 -6.29 -6.97
C LYS A 70 -3.81 -6.20 -7.33
N HIS A 71 -4.66 -5.92 -6.36
CA HIS A 71 -6.10 -5.78 -6.51
C HIS A 71 -6.53 -4.33 -6.70
N GLY A 72 -7.76 -4.12 -7.19
CA GLY A 72 -8.28 -2.79 -7.53
C GLY A 72 -8.43 -1.85 -6.33
N ASP A 73 -8.56 -2.40 -5.12
CA ASP A 73 -8.60 -1.69 -3.84
C ASP A 73 -7.20 -1.30 -3.31
N GLY A 74 -6.14 -1.67 -4.06
CA GLY A 74 -4.75 -1.40 -3.70
C GLY A 74 -4.12 -2.46 -2.79
N TYR A 75 -4.86 -3.45 -2.33
CA TYR A 75 -4.33 -4.59 -1.58
C TYR A 75 -3.55 -5.54 -2.47
N TYR A 76 -2.76 -6.41 -1.84
CA TYR A 76 -2.02 -7.45 -2.54
C TYR A 76 -2.28 -8.79 -1.90
N THR A 77 -2.28 -9.83 -2.72
CA THR A 77 -2.19 -11.22 -2.27
C THR A 77 -0.93 -11.87 -2.80
N LEU A 78 -0.34 -12.75 -2.01
CA LEU A 78 0.82 -13.54 -2.41
C LEU A 78 0.55 -15.02 -2.15
N TYR A 79 0.86 -15.83 -3.14
CA TYR A 79 0.65 -17.28 -3.18
C TYR A 79 1.99 -17.95 -3.40
N ALA A 80 2.52 -18.66 -2.40
CA ALA A 80 3.84 -19.23 -2.45
C ALA A 80 3.85 -20.77 -2.34
N HIS A 81 5.04 -21.34 -2.46
CA HIS A 81 5.36 -22.76 -2.50
C HIS A 81 4.69 -23.53 -3.65
N LEU A 82 4.34 -22.80 -4.74
CA LEU A 82 3.63 -23.35 -5.87
C LEU A 82 4.48 -24.43 -6.58
N LYS A 83 3.84 -25.52 -7.00
CA LYS A 83 4.42 -26.50 -7.90
C LYS A 83 4.50 -25.95 -9.31
N ASP A 84 3.35 -25.50 -9.82
CA ASP A 84 3.19 -24.96 -11.16
C ASP A 84 2.58 -23.55 -11.08
N VAL A 85 2.99 -22.67 -11.99
CA VAL A 85 2.47 -21.31 -12.14
C VAL A 85 1.95 -21.12 -13.55
N TYR A 86 0.72 -20.63 -13.71
CA TYR A 86 0.04 -20.51 -15.00
C TYR A 86 -0.12 -19.08 -15.49
N VAL A 87 0.33 -18.12 -14.73
CA VAL A 87 0.25 -16.70 -15.03
C VAL A 87 1.64 -16.07 -15.09
N LYS A 88 1.74 -14.94 -15.76
CA LYS A 88 2.96 -14.14 -15.85
C LYS A 88 2.72 -12.70 -15.40
N LYS A 89 3.79 -11.99 -15.09
CA LYS A 89 3.72 -10.57 -14.75
C LYS A 89 3.02 -9.77 -15.87
N GLY A 90 2.04 -8.96 -15.46
CA GLY A 90 1.20 -8.14 -16.34
C GLY A 90 -0.15 -8.79 -16.68
N ASP A 91 -0.36 -10.07 -16.42
CA ASP A 91 -1.65 -10.70 -16.67
C ASP A 91 -2.72 -10.10 -15.74
N VAL A 92 -3.91 -9.87 -16.31
CA VAL A 92 -5.10 -9.51 -15.55
C VAL A 92 -5.87 -10.79 -15.26
N VAL A 93 -6.14 -11.04 -13.98
CA VAL A 93 -6.86 -12.22 -13.51
C VAL A 93 -8.19 -11.83 -12.91
N LYS A 94 -9.16 -12.71 -13.03
CA LYS A 94 -10.46 -12.60 -12.37
C LYS A 94 -10.46 -13.42 -11.08
N GLU A 95 -11.30 -13.03 -10.14
CA GLU A 95 -11.62 -13.85 -8.97
C GLU A 95 -11.94 -15.29 -9.40
N GLY A 96 -11.36 -16.25 -8.70
CA GLY A 96 -11.52 -17.67 -9.01
C GLY A 96 -10.71 -18.18 -10.20
N ALA A 97 -10.00 -17.32 -10.93
CA ALA A 97 -9.11 -17.78 -12.01
C ALA A 97 -7.96 -18.61 -11.46
N GLN A 98 -7.71 -19.77 -12.04
CA GLN A 98 -6.58 -20.61 -11.66
C GLN A 98 -5.25 -19.92 -11.99
N ILE A 99 -4.38 -19.79 -10.98
CA ILE A 99 -3.06 -19.16 -11.13
C ILE A 99 -1.90 -20.12 -10.96
N GLY A 100 -2.17 -21.33 -10.44
CA GLY A 100 -1.15 -22.35 -10.25
C GLY A 100 -1.69 -23.60 -9.56
N TYR A 101 -0.75 -24.45 -9.11
CA TYR A 101 -1.01 -25.59 -8.24
C TYR A 101 -0.17 -25.47 -6.96
N MET A 102 -0.77 -25.88 -5.85
CA MET A 102 -0.12 -26.00 -4.55
C MET A 102 1.04 -27.01 -4.63
N GLY A 103 2.15 -26.68 -3.98
CA GLY A 103 3.36 -27.51 -3.95
C GLY A 103 4.15 -27.35 -2.66
N ASP A 104 5.46 -27.56 -2.77
CA ASP A 104 6.42 -27.54 -1.67
C ASP A 104 7.76 -26.87 -2.06
N THR A 105 7.75 -26.02 -3.08
CA THR A 105 8.97 -25.34 -3.53
C THR A 105 9.45 -24.32 -2.50
N GLY A 106 10.75 -24.00 -2.50
CA GLY A 106 11.35 -23.09 -1.52
C GLY A 106 11.51 -23.72 -0.14
N ASN A 107 11.33 -22.92 0.90
CA ASN A 107 11.47 -23.34 2.30
C ASN A 107 10.16 -23.91 2.87
N ALA A 108 9.66 -24.96 2.27
CA ALA A 108 8.44 -25.66 2.69
C ALA A 108 8.76 -27.00 3.34
N TYR A 109 8.01 -27.39 4.35
CA TYR A 109 8.16 -28.69 5.06
C TYR A 109 7.08 -29.70 4.66
N GLY A 110 6.46 -29.51 3.52
CA GLY A 110 5.42 -30.35 2.95
C GLY A 110 4.55 -29.56 2.00
N VAL A 111 3.66 -30.24 1.28
CA VAL A 111 2.75 -29.59 0.32
C VAL A 111 1.74 -28.73 1.07
N HIS A 112 1.78 -27.43 0.83
CA HIS A 112 0.84 -26.43 1.37
C HIS A 112 0.84 -25.17 0.50
N LEU A 113 -0.16 -24.33 0.67
CA LEU A 113 -0.19 -22.98 0.14
C LEU A 113 0.19 -22.01 1.28
N HIS A 114 1.27 -21.29 1.13
CA HIS A 114 1.57 -20.13 1.93
C HIS A 114 0.86 -18.93 1.32
N PHE A 115 -0.08 -18.35 2.07
CA PHE A 115 -0.92 -17.25 1.61
C PHE A 115 -0.73 -16.00 2.46
N GLU A 116 -0.45 -14.88 1.80
CA GLU A 116 -0.35 -13.58 2.44
C GLU A 116 -1.42 -12.63 1.90
N VAL A 117 -1.98 -11.82 2.77
CA VAL A 117 -2.68 -10.59 2.43
C VAL A 117 -1.80 -9.42 2.85
N ARG A 118 -1.66 -8.46 1.98
CA ARG A 118 -0.88 -7.25 2.24
C ARG A 118 -1.75 -6.03 1.96
N ASN A 119 -1.60 -5.04 2.83
CA ASN A 119 -2.32 -3.78 2.67
C ASN A 119 -1.77 -2.97 1.48
N THR A 120 -2.31 -1.79 1.27
CA THR A 120 -1.95 -0.87 0.19
C THR A 120 -0.48 -0.41 0.21
N TYR A 121 0.24 -0.62 1.35
CA TYR A 121 1.70 -0.34 1.53
C TYR A 121 2.58 -1.57 1.34
N ASP A 122 2.01 -2.67 0.89
CA ASP A 122 2.73 -3.92 0.79
C ASP A 122 3.18 -4.50 2.16
N VAL A 123 2.54 -4.05 3.25
CA VAL A 123 2.76 -4.59 4.60
C VAL A 123 1.82 -5.76 4.83
N ARG A 124 2.37 -6.88 5.34
CA ARG A 124 1.59 -8.07 5.67
C ARG A 124 0.60 -7.78 6.78
N ILE A 125 -0.62 -8.25 6.61
CA ILE A 125 -1.70 -8.21 7.60
C ILE A 125 -2.21 -9.63 7.81
N ASP A 126 -3.00 -9.83 8.88
CA ASP A 126 -3.63 -11.12 9.15
C ASP A 126 -4.52 -11.55 7.98
N PRO A 127 -4.21 -12.66 7.28
CA PRO A 127 -5.01 -13.12 6.16
C PRO A 127 -6.21 -13.98 6.56
N GLU A 128 -6.30 -14.46 7.81
CA GLU A 128 -7.34 -15.41 8.22
C GLU A 128 -8.77 -14.90 7.98
N PRO A 129 -9.10 -13.61 8.26
CA PRO A 129 -10.43 -13.07 8.00
C PRO A 129 -10.84 -13.09 6.52
N TYR A 130 -9.87 -13.18 5.60
CA TYR A 130 -10.09 -13.06 4.16
C TYR A 130 -10.06 -14.40 3.41
N LEU A 131 -9.88 -15.51 4.11
CA LEU A 131 -9.84 -16.84 3.45
C LEU A 131 -11.16 -17.18 2.74
N ASP A 132 -12.28 -16.71 3.28
CA ASP A 132 -13.63 -16.96 2.76
C ASP A 132 -14.45 -15.66 2.58
N ALA A 133 -13.84 -14.49 2.80
CA ALA A 133 -14.46 -13.18 2.68
C ALA A 133 -13.71 -12.28 1.69
N ASP A 134 -14.34 -11.21 1.25
CA ASP A 134 -13.70 -10.18 0.44
C ASP A 134 -12.50 -9.58 1.18
N LEU A 135 -11.47 -9.19 0.43
CA LEU A 135 -10.46 -8.27 0.95
C LEU A 135 -11.18 -7.03 1.48
N PRO A 136 -10.60 -6.35 2.48
CA PRO A 136 -11.26 -5.17 3.02
C PRO A 136 -11.61 -4.26 1.86
N ASN A 137 -12.89 -4.10 1.62
CA ASN A 137 -13.40 -3.09 0.70
C ASN A 137 -13.39 -1.74 1.42
N GLU A 138 -12.32 -1.55 2.17
CA GLU A 138 -11.96 -0.23 2.58
C GLU A 138 -11.32 0.40 1.33
N VAL A 139 -12.15 1.13 0.57
CA VAL A 139 -11.76 2.50 0.32
C VAL A 139 -11.46 3.04 1.71
N ARG A 140 -10.27 2.75 2.28
CA ARG A 140 -9.79 3.55 3.38
C ARG A 140 -9.80 4.93 2.79
N ASN A 141 -10.71 5.73 3.29
CA ASN A 141 -10.59 7.16 3.12
C ASN A 141 -9.24 7.50 3.71
N ILE A 142 -8.18 7.41 2.88
CA ILE A 142 -6.88 7.90 3.28
C ILE A 142 -7.14 9.34 3.64
N LEU A 143 -6.98 9.64 4.91
CA LEU A 143 -7.32 10.95 5.43
C LEU A 143 -6.07 11.81 5.45
N TYR A 144 -6.24 13.06 5.11
CA TYR A 144 -5.19 14.06 5.23
C TYR A 144 -5.73 15.33 5.88
N GLN A 145 -4.81 16.08 6.48
CA GLN A 145 -5.10 17.30 7.21
C GLN A 145 -4.04 18.36 6.91
N ALA A 146 -4.40 19.60 7.13
CA ALA A 146 -3.46 20.70 7.19
C ALA A 146 -3.58 21.44 8.54
N TYR A 147 -2.44 21.92 9.06
CA TYR A 147 -2.42 22.76 10.25
C TYR A 147 -2.54 24.22 9.86
N ASP A 148 -3.60 24.88 10.32
CA ASP A 148 -3.85 26.31 10.08
C ASP A 148 -2.99 27.15 11.03
N ASN A 149 -2.02 27.88 10.48
CA ASN A 149 -1.10 28.71 11.25
C ASN A 149 -1.76 29.96 11.88
N VAL A 150 -2.90 30.40 11.37
CA VAL A 150 -3.66 31.52 11.93
C VAL A 150 -4.53 31.05 13.08
N LYS A 151 -5.27 29.97 12.87
CA LYS A 151 -6.21 29.40 13.85
C LYS A 151 -5.54 28.56 14.91
N LYS A 152 -4.30 28.09 14.66
CA LYS A 152 -3.48 27.26 15.58
C LYS A 152 -4.10 25.90 15.93
N TYR A 153 -4.72 25.24 14.95
CA TYR A 153 -5.21 23.88 15.10
C TYR A 153 -5.18 23.10 13.77
N TRP A 154 -5.25 21.78 13.88
CA TRP A 154 -5.43 20.90 12.74
C TRP A 154 -6.85 21.02 12.20
N LEU A 155 -6.98 21.23 10.90
CA LEU A 155 -8.27 21.26 10.24
C LEU A 155 -8.88 19.84 10.19
N PRO A 156 -10.20 19.75 9.98
CA PRO A 156 -10.85 18.44 9.84
C PRO A 156 -10.19 17.54 8.78
N ASN A 157 -10.27 16.22 8.97
CA ASN A 157 -9.83 15.25 8.01
C ASN A 157 -10.57 15.40 6.67
N VAL A 158 -9.81 15.32 5.59
CA VAL A 158 -10.31 15.23 4.22
C VAL A 158 -9.93 13.88 3.65
N ALA A 159 -10.84 13.22 2.94
CA ALA A 159 -10.54 11.95 2.28
C ALA A 159 -9.82 12.18 0.95
N VAL A 160 -8.77 11.37 0.69
CA VAL A 160 -8.11 11.36 -0.61
C VAL A 160 -9.13 11.02 -1.71
N ALA A 161 -8.99 11.65 -2.87
CA ALA A 161 -9.89 11.50 -4.02
C ALA A 161 -11.36 11.92 -3.78
N SER A 162 -11.66 12.61 -2.67
CA SER A 162 -13.01 13.17 -2.43
C SER A 162 -13.34 14.37 -3.32
N GLY A 163 -12.33 15.00 -3.92
CA GLY A 163 -12.46 16.29 -4.60
C GLY A 163 -12.49 17.49 -3.65
N GLU A 164 -12.32 17.23 -2.35
CA GLU A 164 -12.18 18.26 -1.33
C GLU A 164 -10.71 18.55 -1.00
N TYR A 165 -10.44 19.57 -0.25
CA TYR A 165 -9.10 20.00 0.12
C TYR A 165 -8.97 20.28 1.62
N ALA A 166 -7.77 20.11 2.17
CA ALA A 166 -7.42 20.54 3.53
C ALA A 166 -6.77 21.92 3.48
N GLY A 167 -7.38 22.89 4.12
CA GLY A 167 -6.91 24.28 4.16
C GLY A 167 -8.03 25.29 4.38
N ASN A 168 -7.64 26.52 4.60
CA ASN A 168 -8.55 27.68 4.63
C ASN A 168 -7.92 28.77 3.77
N PHE A 169 -8.50 29.10 2.67
CA PHE A 169 -7.96 30.14 1.78
C PHE A 169 -7.66 31.44 2.51
N GLY A 170 -6.45 31.95 2.31
CA GLY A 170 -5.93 33.12 2.99
C GLY A 170 -5.17 32.84 4.28
N ASN A 171 -5.33 31.69 4.91
CA ASN A 171 -4.60 31.26 6.11
C ASN A 171 -3.45 30.33 5.72
N PRO A 172 -2.17 30.73 5.93
CA PRO A 172 -1.07 29.81 5.65
C PRO A 172 -1.14 28.53 6.48
N ILE A 173 -0.73 27.43 5.90
CA ILE A 173 -0.56 26.18 6.63
C ILE A 173 0.89 26.00 7.07
N GLY A 174 1.08 25.39 8.25
CA GLY A 174 2.40 25.15 8.86
C GLY A 174 2.81 23.71 8.91
N GLY A 175 1.93 22.81 8.48
CA GLY A 175 2.20 21.40 8.42
C GLY A 175 1.09 20.65 7.72
N ILE A 176 1.43 19.45 7.25
CA ILE A 176 0.50 18.49 6.66
C ILE A 176 0.63 17.15 7.35
N TYR A 177 -0.48 16.46 7.47
CA TYR A 177 -0.55 15.05 7.82
C TYR A 177 -1.30 14.34 6.69
N ALA A 178 -0.80 13.23 6.24
CA ALA A 178 -1.53 12.36 5.33
C ALA A 178 -1.29 10.92 5.76
N ASP A 179 -2.35 10.26 6.20
CA ASP A 179 -2.27 8.87 6.59
C ASP A 179 -1.69 8.06 5.43
N GLN A 180 -0.65 7.29 5.73
CA GLN A 180 -0.13 6.31 4.81
C GLN A 180 0.86 6.83 3.74
N TYR A 181 1.14 8.09 3.67
CA TYR A 181 2.13 8.66 2.76
C TYR A 181 3.43 9.05 3.48
N GLN A 182 4.55 8.84 2.79
CA GLN A 182 5.78 9.54 3.15
C GLN A 182 5.71 10.96 2.59
N MET A 183 6.03 11.94 3.42
CA MET A 183 5.93 13.32 3.04
C MET A 183 7.02 14.19 3.64
N ARG A 184 7.33 15.29 2.99
CA ARG A 184 8.13 16.39 3.55
C ARG A 184 7.62 17.73 3.05
N VAL A 185 7.96 18.77 3.77
CA VAL A 185 7.63 20.15 3.40
C VAL A 185 8.86 21.02 3.39
N HIS A 186 8.83 22.07 2.58
CA HIS A 186 9.81 23.15 2.61
C HIS A 186 9.32 24.21 3.62
N ASP A 187 10.15 24.47 4.63
CA ASP A 187 9.87 25.49 5.67
C ASP A 187 10.28 26.87 5.12
N MET A 188 9.30 27.70 4.87
CA MET A 188 9.51 29.01 4.24
C MET A 188 10.42 29.92 5.08
N LYS A 189 10.32 29.86 6.42
CA LYS A 189 11.15 30.67 7.32
C LYS A 189 12.58 30.18 7.40
N LYS A 190 12.79 28.85 7.37
CA LYS A 190 14.12 28.23 7.43
C LYS A 190 14.81 28.18 6.08
N GLY A 191 14.04 28.17 4.96
CA GLY A 191 14.56 28.16 3.61
C GLY A 191 15.14 26.80 3.17
N TYR A 192 14.70 25.70 3.79
CA TYR A 192 15.10 24.34 3.40
C TYR A 192 13.99 23.30 3.62
N TRP A 193 14.15 22.17 2.93
CA TRP A 193 13.28 21.00 3.10
C TRP A 193 13.51 20.36 4.47
N LEU A 194 12.43 20.11 5.20
CA LEU A 194 12.47 19.32 6.42
C LEU A 194 12.70 17.83 6.08
N PRO A 195 13.18 17.02 7.04
CA PRO A 195 13.32 15.58 6.84
C PRO A 195 12.00 14.94 6.39
N TRP A 196 12.12 13.81 5.69
CA TRP A 196 10.99 12.95 5.38
C TRP A 196 10.34 12.43 6.65
N VAL A 197 9.02 12.42 6.66
CA VAL A 197 8.20 11.80 7.71
C VAL A 197 7.69 10.48 7.16
N GLU A 198 8.08 9.40 7.83
CA GLU A 198 7.81 8.03 7.39
C GLU A 198 6.72 7.33 8.21
N ASN A 199 6.31 7.92 9.32
CA ASN A 199 5.43 7.28 10.29
C ASN A 199 3.99 7.79 10.24
N ARG A 200 3.06 6.85 10.29
CA ARG A 200 1.61 7.03 10.26
C ARG A 200 1.00 7.92 11.35
N ASN A 201 1.79 8.36 12.33
CA ASN A 201 1.32 9.17 13.46
C ASN A 201 2.08 10.49 13.58
N ASP A 202 2.82 10.86 12.56
CA ASP A 202 3.60 12.10 12.57
C ASP A 202 3.23 12.99 11.38
N TYR A 203 3.60 14.24 11.42
CA TYR A 203 3.29 15.25 10.42
C TYR A 203 4.56 15.90 9.87
N ALA A 204 4.52 16.32 8.63
CA ALA A 204 5.57 17.13 8.03
C ALA A 204 5.29 18.62 8.26
N GLY A 205 6.19 19.31 8.96
CA GLY A 205 6.08 20.73 9.22
C GLY A 205 6.76 21.21 10.50
N ASN A 206 6.84 22.51 10.65
CA ASN A 206 7.13 23.22 11.90
C ASN A 206 5.95 24.11 12.21
N LEU A 207 5.07 23.69 13.09
CA LEU A 207 3.85 24.41 13.41
C LEU A 207 4.17 25.85 13.86
N GLY A 208 3.60 26.83 13.15
CA GLY A 208 3.88 28.25 13.32
C GLY A 208 4.82 28.87 12.29
N ASN A 209 5.53 28.05 11.50
CA ASN A 209 6.19 28.50 10.27
C ASN A 209 5.30 28.15 9.08
N ASP A 210 5.22 29.04 8.11
CA ASP A 210 4.50 28.78 6.86
C ASP A 210 5.32 27.84 5.98
N ILE A 211 4.63 27.01 5.20
CA ILE A 211 5.26 26.14 4.19
C ILE A 211 5.02 26.70 2.80
N ASP A 212 5.98 26.50 1.90
CA ASP A 212 5.94 26.96 0.52
C ASP A 212 6.32 25.89 -0.51
N GLY A 213 6.52 24.66 -0.03
CA GLY A 213 6.74 23.45 -0.84
C GLY A 213 6.27 22.19 -0.15
N VAL A 214 5.73 21.26 -0.92
CA VAL A 214 5.25 19.95 -0.46
C VAL A 214 5.75 18.86 -1.40
N GLN A 215 6.21 17.76 -0.83
CA GLN A 215 6.48 16.49 -1.53
C GLN A 215 5.77 15.35 -0.80
N ILE A 216 5.07 14.50 -1.57
CA ILE A 216 4.37 13.32 -1.06
C ILE A 216 4.67 12.16 -2.00
N GLU A 217 5.32 11.10 -1.50
CA GLU A 217 5.63 9.93 -2.31
C GLU A 217 4.38 9.12 -2.65
N ASN A 218 4.35 8.59 -3.88
CA ASN A 218 3.28 7.71 -4.38
C ASN A 218 1.87 8.35 -4.37
N ALA A 219 1.77 9.67 -4.31
CA ALA A 219 0.54 10.42 -4.37
C ALA A 219 0.47 11.32 -5.61
N THR A 220 -0.73 11.67 -6.00
CA THR A 220 -0.99 12.78 -6.92
C THR A 220 -1.65 13.90 -6.11
N TYR A 221 -1.03 15.06 -6.07
CA TYR A 221 -1.44 16.17 -5.20
C TYR A 221 -1.18 17.53 -5.85
N ARG A 222 -1.85 18.54 -5.33
CA ARG A 222 -1.62 19.95 -5.68
C ARG A 222 -1.80 20.83 -4.47
N VAL A 223 -1.29 22.05 -4.54
CA VAL A 223 -1.43 23.04 -3.48
C VAL A 223 -2.06 24.32 -4.01
N HIS A 224 -2.77 25.03 -3.14
CA HIS A 224 -3.24 26.37 -3.37
C HIS A 224 -2.29 27.36 -2.69
N LEU A 225 -1.93 28.42 -3.40
CA LEU A 225 -1.06 29.47 -2.86
C LEU A 225 -1.91 30.54 -2.17
N LYS A 226 -1.49 30.99 -1.01
CA LYS A 226 -2.12 32.09 -0.29
C LYS A 226 -2.31 33.30 -1.21
N ASN A 227 -3.54 33.80 -1.28
CA ASN A 227 -3.94 34.88 -2.19
C ASN A 227 -3.65 34.60 -3.66
N GLY A 228 -3.69 33.35 -4.05
CA GLY A 228 -3.34 32.89 -5.40
C GLY A 228 -4.36 31.94 -6.02
N THR A 229 -3.83 30.91 -6.65
CA THR A 229 -4.59 29.88 -7.35
C THR A 229 -4.03 28.51 -7.04
N TRP A 230 -4.78 27.48 -7.39
CA TRP A 230 -4.27 26.11 -7.43
C TRP A 230 -3.13 25.99 -8.43
N LEU A 231 -2.04 25.36 -8.00
CA LEU A 231 -0.97 24.95 -8.89
C LEU A 231 -1.33 23.64 -9.61
N PRO A 232 -0.65 23.32 -10.73
CA PRO A 232 -0.82 22.04 -11.42
C PRO A 232 -0.62 20.84 -10.49
N TRP A 233 -1.23 19.72 -10.86
CA TRP A 233 -1.04 18.44 -10.18
C TRP A 233 0.39 17.93 -10.31
N VAL A 234 0.93 17.40 -9.23
CA VAL A 234 2.24 16.75 -9.14
C VAL A 234 2.01 15.28 -8.81
N SER A 235 2.67 14.39 -9.56
CA SER A 235 2.59 12.93 -9.35
C SER A 235 3.95 12.24 -9.25
N LYS A 236 5.03 13.01 -9.21
CA LYS A 236 6.40 12.52 -9.05
C LYS A 236 7.10 13.32 -7.98
N VAL A 237 7.99 12.66 -7.27
CA VAL A 237 8.87 13.30 -6.30
C VAL A 237 10.28 13.31 -6.89
N ASP A 238 10.80 14.48 -7.14
CA ASP A 238 12.20 14.71 -7.47
C ASP A 238 12.62 16.11 -7.00
N ASP A 239 13.91 16.41 -7.03
CA ASP A 239 14.44 17.70 -6.58
C ASP A 239 14.39 18.79 -7.68
N THR A 240 13.71 18.51 -8.80
CA THR A 240 13.46 19.50 -9.85
C THR A 240 12.19 20.30 -9.61
N ASN A 241 12.00 21.38 -10.35
CA ASN A 241 10.77 22.22 -10.27
C ASN A 241 9.46 21.49 -10.66
N GLN A 242 9.52 20.24 -11.04
CA GLN A 242 8.36 19.42 -11.42
C GLN A 242 8.05 18.32 -10.38
N GLY A 243 8.93 18.10 -9.40
CA GLY A 243 8.82 17.05 -8.40
C GLY A 243 8.30 17.50 -7.04
N TYR A 244 7.77 18.72 -6.92
CA TYR A 244 7.09 19.21 -5.72
C TYR A 244 5.97 20.18 -6.08
N ALA A 245 4.98 20.33 -5.18
CA ALA A 245 3.95 21.34 -5.29
C ALA A 245 4.30 22.54 -4.41
N GLY A 246 4.37 23.73 -4.99
CA GLY A 246 4.67 24.97 -4.29
C GLY A 246 5.45 25.96 -5.14
N ILE A 247 5.69 27.12 -4.59
CA ILE A 247 6.58 28.16 -5.13
C ILE A 247 7.32 28.79 -3.96
N TYR A 248 8.64 28.67 -3.92
CA TYR A 248 9.45 29.22 -2.83
C TYR A 248 9.17 30.72 -2.60
N GLY A 249 8.99 31.07 -1.34
CA GLY A 249 8.63 32.41 -0.91
C GLY A 249 7.12 32.75 -1.02
N ARG A 250 6.29 31.78 -1.42
CA ARG A 250 4.83 31.93 -1.47
C ARG A 250 4.14 30.88 -0.59
N ALA A 251 3.57 31.35 0.51
CA ALA A 251 2.91 30.46 1.46
C ALA A 251 1.76 29.67 0.81
N ILE A 252 1.64 28.41 1.20
CA ILE A 252 0.55 27.51 0.85
C ILE A 252 -0.58 27.69 1.88
N ASP A 253 -1.83 27.69 1.45
CA ASP A 253 -3.00 27.78 2.33
C ASP A 253 -3.99 26.62 2.18
N ALA A 254 -3.79 25.76 1.17
CA ALA A 254 -4.54 24.50 1.04
C ALA A 254 -3.77 23.44 0.24
N ILE A 255 -4.12 22.20 0.49
CA ILE A 255 -3.62 21.00 -0.24
C ILE A 255 -4.79 20.12 -0.63
N GLU A 256 -4.71 19.51 -1.81
CA GLU A 256 -5.62 18.48 -2.30
C GLU A 256 -4.81 17.26 -2.75
N ILE A 257 -5.25 16.05 -2.34
CA ILE A 257 -4.62 14.76 -2.68
C ILE A 257 -5.65 13.87 -3.36
N LYS A 258 -5.27 13.19 -4.44
CA LYS A 258 -6.11 12.24 -5.18
C LYS A 258 -5.40 10.94 -5.51
#